data_a598beba39812142bab2adb88692571e
#
_entry.id   a598beba39812142bab2adb88692571e
#
_cell.length_a   1.000
_cell.length_b   1.000
_cell.length_c   1.000
_cell.angle_alpha   90.00
_cell.angle_beta   90.00
_cell.angle_gamma   90.00
#
_symmetry.space_group_name_H-M   'P 1'
#
loop_
_entity.id
_entity.type
_entity.pdbx_description
1 polymer ?
#
loop_
_entity_poly.entity_id
_entity_poly.type
_entity_poly.pdbx_seq_one_letter_code
_entity_poly.pdbx_strand_id
1 'polypeptide(L)'
;MRDRFCSYYTNSKDITKYMVSKLGVVDNDVILEPSAGEGIFIDELLEADKLVQIDALDINSDAISILKKKYEDNAAVVVRETDTLLDEQLDLYSISQLWLKQTDTLFDKQLDMFSSLGGHYTKVIGNPPYGAWQDYEKRDVLKKKFAGHYVKETYSLFLLRCISVLRMNGRLSFIIPDTYLFLNMHSRLRELILTNTKIDEILIFPSKFFPGVSFGYSNLSIITLERCDKKSALDNTFR
;
A
#
# COMPACT_ATOMS: atom_id res chain seq x y z
N MET A 1 14.94 -7.33 20.99
CA MET A 1 14.00 -8.36 20.50
C MET A 1 13.67 -8.00 19.06
N ARG A 2 13.87 -8.87 18.06
CA ARG A 2 13.41 -8.55 16.70
C ARG A 2 11.88 -8.53 16.74
N ASP A 3 11.29 -7.43 16.30
CA ASP A 3 9.84 -7.30 16.19
C ASP A 3 9.30 -8.45 15.31
N ARG A 4 8.33 -9.21 15.84
CA ARG A 4 7.70 -10.37 15.19
C ARG A 4 7.04 -10.01 13.86
N PHE A 5 6.67 -8.75 13.68
CA PHE A 5 5.94 -8.26 12.52
C PHE A 5 6.82 -7.53 11.50
N CYS A 6 8.15 -7.43 11.73
CA CYS A 6 9.07 -6.64 10.88
C CYS A 6 8.62 -5.18 10.73
N SER A 7 7.98 -4.63 11.75
CA SER A 7 7.45 -3.27 11.76
C SER A 7 8.57 -2.26 11.96
N TYR A 8 8.61 -1.24 11.11
CA TYR A 8 9.48 -0.09 11.26
C TYR A 8 8.61 1.15 11.36
N TYR A 9 8.57 1.75 12.55
CA TYR A 9 7.71 2.90 12.79
C TYR A 9 8.29 4.18 12.21
N THR A 10 7.48 4.92 11.47
CA THR A 10 7.83 6.26 11.00
C THR A 10 7.69 7.23 12.15
N ASN A 11 8.80 7.85 12.60
CA ASN A 11 8.79 8.81 13.71
C ASN A 11 9.08 10.25 13.23
N SER A 12 9.18 10.49 11.93
CA SER A 12 9.51 11.79 11.35
C SER A 12 8.25 12.49 10.84
N LYS A 13 7.86 13.57 11.53
CA LYS A 13 6.76 14.43 11.08
C LYS A 13 7.00 15.05 9.70
N ASP A 14 8.25 15.36 9.34
CA ASP A 14 8.57 15.93 8.04
C ASP A 14 8.28 14.92 6.91
N ILE A 15 8.58 13.64 7.13
CA ILE A 15 8.28 12.57 6.16
C ILE A 15 6.77 12.37 6.04
N THR A 16 6.03 12.32 7.15
CA THR A 16 4.57 12.13 7.10
C THR A 16 3.88 13.31 6.43
N LYS A 17 4.25 14.55 6.76
CA LYS A 17 3.76 15.76 6.10
C LYS A 17 4.03 15.75 4.59
N TYR A 18 5.25 15.39 4.22
CA TYR A 18 5.62 15.28 2.82
C TYR A 18 4.74 14.27 2.09
N MET A 19 4.59 13.05 2.63
CA MET A 19 3.79 11.99 2.00
C MET A 19 2.31 12.37 1.90
N VAL A 20 1.72 12.95 2.95
CA VAL A 20 0.33 13.44 2.93
C VAL A 20 0.16 14.56 1.90
N SER A 21 1.11 15.50 1.81
CA SER A 21 1.07 16.56 0.80
C SER A 21 1.08 16.02 -0.64
N LYS A 22 1.88 14.97 -0.90
CA LYS A 22 1.94 14.31 -2.23
C LYS A 22 0.71 13.48 -2.54
N LEU A 23 0.04 12.97 -1.52
CA LEU A 23 -1.22 12.24 -1.68
C LEU A 23 -2.34 13.12 -2.25
N GLY A 24 -2.32 14.42 -1.95
CA GLY A 24 -3.30 15.39 -2.45
C GLY A 24 -4.71 15.10 -1.94
N VAL A 25 -4.86 15.05 -0.61
CA VAL A 25 -6.12 14.74 0.07
C VAL A 25 -7.15 15.84 -0.16
N VAL A 26 -8.39 15.43 -0.49
CA VAL A 26 -9.55 16.32 -0.69
C VAL A 26 -10.76 15.83 0.11
N ASP A 27 -11.80 16.67 0.20
CA ASP A 27 -13.03 16.28 0.89
C ASP A 27 -13.68 15.05 0.22
N ASN A 28 -14.25 14.17 1.04
CA ASN A 28 -14.87 12.90 0.67
C ASN A 28 -13.87 11.81 0.18
N ASP A 29 -12.58 12.00 0.43
CA ASP A 29 -11.64 10.89 0.22
C ASP A 29 -11.90 9.74 1.20
N VAL A 30 -11.80 8.51 0.68
CA VAL A 30 -11.80 7.27 1.45
C VAL A 30 -10.38 6.73 1.44
N ILE A 31 -9.75 6.74 2.60
CA ILE A 31 -8.32 6.53 2.75
C ILE A 31 -8.04 5.19 3.45
N LEU A 32 -7.09 4.42 2.96
CA LEU A 32 -6.60 3.22 3.61
C LEU A 32 -5.19 3.45 4.16
N GLU A 33 -5.00 3.15 5.45
CA GLU A 33 -3.70 2.93 6.05
C GLU A 33 -3.55 1.43 6.40
N PRO A 34 -2.83 0.65 5.58
CA PRO A 34 -2.85 -0.81 5.63
C PRO A 34 -1.95 -1.42 6.71
N SER A 35 -1.19 -0.61 7.44
CA SER A 35 -0.28 -0.99 8.52
C SER A 35 -0.08 0.21 9.44
N ALA A 36 -1.16 0.55 10.16
CA ALA A 36 -1.32 1.85 10.79
C ALA A 36 -0.40 2.11 12.01
N GLY A 37 0.13 1.04 12.65
CA GLY A 37 0.98 1.18 13.83
C GLY A 37 0.32 2.03 14.90
N GLU A 38 0.97 3.12 15.30
CA GLU A 38 0.44 4.08 16.29
C GLU A 38 -0.31 5.27 15.65
N GLY A 39 -0.54 5.25 14.33
CA GLY A 39 -1.40 6.21 13.62
C GLY A 39 -0.75 7.54 13.28
N ILE A 40 0.55 7.59 13.03
CA ILE A 40 1.25 8.84 12.71
C ILE A 40 0.75 9.46 11.38
N PHE A 41 0.39 8.65 10.39
CA PHE A 41 -0.20 9.14 9.15
C PHE A 41 -1.65 9.58 9.36
N ILE A 42 -2.40 8.91 10.25
CA ILE A 42 -3.77 9.30 10.59
C ILE A 42 -3.78 10.68 11.24
N ASP A 43 -2.86 10.94 12.19
CA ASP A 43 -2.72 12.27 12.80
C ASP A 43 -2.52 13.35 11.75
N GLU A 44 -1.59 13.13 10.83
CA GLU A 44 -1.28 14.10 9.78
C GLU A 44 -2.42 14.28 8.77
N LEU A 45 -3.16 13.19 8.46
CA LEU A 45 -4.36 13.27 7.61
C LEU A 45 -5.46 14.10 8.24
N LEU A 46 -5.66 13.95 9.56
CA LEU A 46 -6.65 14.73 10.31
C LEU A 46 -6.23 16.20 10.48
N GLU A 47 -4.92 16.49 10.57
CA GLU A 47 -4.39 17.87 10.59
C GLU A 47 -4.66 18.61 9.25
N ALA A 48 -4.94 17.91 8.15
CA ALA A 48 -5.24 18.52 6.85
C ALA A 48 -6.62 19.21 6.78
N ASP A 49 -7.44 19.09 7.82
CA ASP A 49 -8.79 19.69 7.95
C ASP A 49 -9.70 19.40 6.73
N LYS A 50 -9.76 18.13 6.34
CA LYS A 50 -10.60 17.63 5.26
C LYS A 50 -11.63 16.64 5.79
N LEU A 51 -12.81 16.62 5.17
CA LEU A 51 -13.86 15.66 5.46
C LEU A 51 -13.50 14.32 4.78
N VAL A 52 -12.81 13.44 5.50
CA VAL A 52 -12.32 12.15 5.00
C VAL A 52 -12.88 10.99 5.81
N GLN A 53 -12.80 9.77 5.24
CA GLN A 53 -12.98 8.51 5.95
C GLN A 53 -11.67 7.75 5.91
N ILE A 54 -11.22 7.22 7.04
CA ILE A 54 -9.93 6.54 7.16
C ILE A 54 -10.15 5.13 7.72
N ASP A 55 -9.79 4.12 6.95
CA ASP A 55 -9.69 2.73 7.39
C ASP A 55 -8.24 2.47 7.82
N ALA A 56 -8.04 2.26 9.12
CA ALA A 56 -6.76 1.96 9.74
C ALA A 56 -6.67 0.47 10.06
N LEU A 57 -5.78 -0.24 9.38
CA LEU A 57 -5.58 -1.67 9.58
C LEU A 57 -4.23 -1.94 10.23
N ASP A 58 -4.19 -2.86 11.17
CA ASP A 58 -2.94 -3.42 11.68
C ASP A 58 -3.17 -4.86 12.14
N ILE A 59 -2.13 -5.67 12.12
CA ILE A 59 -2.12 -7.04 12.64
C ILE A 59 -1.71 -7.11 14.12
N ASN A 60 -1.10 -6.03 14.62
CA ASN A 60 -0.61 -5.94 15.98
C ASN A 60 -1.72 -5.46 16.93
N SER A 61 -2.19 -6.34 17.81
CA SER A 61 -3.24 -6.04 18.79
C SER A 61 -2.90 -4.90 19.75
N ASP A 62 -1.61 -4.71 20.10
CA ASP A 62 -1.18 -3.60 20.95
C ASP A 62 -1.34 -2.26 20.22
N ALA A 63 -0.92 -2.19 18.95
CA ALA A 63 -1.12 -1.02 18.10
C ALA A 63 -2.62 -0.71 17.93
N ILE A 64 -3.43 -1.73 17.66
CA ILE A 64 -4.89 -1.59 17.54
C ILE A 64 -5.52 -1.04 18.83
N SER A 65 -5.06 -1.49 20.00
CA SER A 65 -5.56 -0.99 21.28
C SER A 65 -5.24 0.49 21.48
N ILE A 66 -4.04 0.92 21.07
CA ILE A 66 -3.63 2.34 21.09
C ILE A 66 -4.51 3.15 20.12
N LEU A 67 -4.65 2.69 18.89
CA LEU A 67 -5.46 3.38 17.85
C LEU A 67 -6.92 3.53 18.25
N LYS A 68 -7.55 2.46 18.75
CA LYS A 68 -8.95 2.51 19.21
C LYS A 68 -9.16 3.53 20.30
N LYS A 69 -8.26 3.59 21.27
CA LYS A 69 -8.32 4.58 22.35
C LYS A 69 -8.06 6.00 21.83
N LYS A 70 -7.09 6.16 20.93
CA LYS A 70 -6.69 7.47 20.39
C LYS A 70 -7.79 8.13 19.56
N TYR A 71 -8.56 7.34 18.82
CA TYR A 71 -9.58 7.82 17.89
C TYR A 71 -11.00 7.40 18.30
N GLU A 72 -11.25 7.07 19.57
CA GLU A 72 -12.56 6.58 20.07
C GLU A 72 -13.71 7.54 19.79
N ASP A 73 -13.45 8.85 19.83
CA ASP A 73 -14.43 9.90 19.57
C ASP A 73 -14.40 10.43 18.12
N ASN A 74 -13.59 9.84 17.25
CA ASN A 74 -13.46 10.32 15.87
C ASN A 74 -14.14 9.37 14.88
N ALA A 75 -15.39 9.71 14.50
CA ALA A 75 -16.19 8.90 13.59
C ALA A 75 -15.59 8.76 12.15
N ALA A 76 -14.60 9.59 11.80
CA ALA A 76 -13.93 9.48 10.51
C ALA A 76 -12.91 8.35 10.45
N VAL A 77 -12.51 7.77 11.59
CA VAL A 77 -11.46 6.75 11.68
C VAL A 77 -12.06 5.41 12.10
N VAL A 78 -11.96 4.42 11.23
CA VAL A 78 -12.36 3.03 11.51
C VAL A 78 -11.12 2.18 11.71
N VAL A 79 -10.95 1.63 12.92
CA VAL A 79 -9.78 0.81 13.29
C VAL A 79 -10.15 -0.66 13.29
N ARG A 80 -9.44 -1.48 12.50
CA ARG A 80 -9.63 -2.94 12.40
C ARG A 80 -8.35 -3.72 12.65
N GLU A 81 -8.43 -4.72 13.54
CA GLU A 81 -7.37 -5.71 13.73
C GLU A 81 -7.48 -6.77 12.61
N THR A 82 -6.56 -6.76 11.67
CA THR A 82 -6.58 -7.69 10.54
C THR A 82 -5.23 -7.79 9.85
N ASP A 83 -5.02 -8.90 9.16
CA ASP A 83 -3.92 -9.05 8.23
C ASP A 83 -4.32 -8.48 6.86
N THR A 84 -3.81 -7.32 6.52
CA THR A 84 -4.09 -6.62 5.25
C THR A 84 -3.93 -7.51 4.01
N LEU A 85 -2.94 -8.41 4.00
CA LEU A 85 -2.70 -9.29 2.86
C LEU A 85 -3.77 -10.40 2.72
N LEU A 86 -4.44 -10.77 3.81
CA LEU A 86 -5.42 -11.83 3.88
C LEU A 86 -6.84 -11.35 4.21
N ASP A 87 -7.04 -10.04 4.38
CA ASP A 87 -8.33 -9.44 4.73
C ASP A 87 -9.39 -9.69 3.65
N GLU A 88 -10.48 -10.34 4.03
CA GLU A 88 -11.57 -10.72 3.13
C GLU A 88 -12.38 -9.50 2.64
N GLN A 89 -12.52 -8.45 3.47
CA GLN A 89 -13.20 -7.23 3.05
C GLN A 89 -12.41 -6.51 1.96
N LEU A 90 -11.08 -6.47 2.07
CA LEU A 90 -10.26 -5.94 1.00
C LEU A 90 -10.33 -6.81 -0.28
N ASP A 91 -10.61 -8.11 -0.16
CA ASP A 91 -10.83 -8.97 -1.34
C ASP A 91 -12.06 -8.55 -2.13
N LEU A 92 -13.12 -8.12 -1.46
CA LEU A 92 -14.34 -7.59 -2.11
C LEU A 92 -14.07 -6.28 -2.85
N TYR A 93 -13.09 -5.49 -2.39
CA TYR A 93 -12.70 -4.23 -3.01
C TYR A 93 -11.62 -4.39 -4.08
N SER A 94 -10.97 -5.54 -4.11
CA SER A 94 -9.86 -5.80 -5.02
C SER A 94 -10.35 -6.08 -6.42
N ILE A 95 -9.59 -5.54 -7.38
CA ILE A 95 -9.71 -5.95 -8.76
C ILE A 95 -8.89 -7.22 -8.93
N SER A 96 -9.56 -8.34 -8.84
CA SER A 96 -8.95 -9.67 -8.93
C SER A 96 -8.15 -9.89 -10.22
N GLN A 97 -8.43 -9.11 -11.26
CA GLN A 97 -7.81 -9.21 -12.58
C GLN A 97 -6.38 -8.71 -12.66
N LEU A 98 -5.92 -7.90 -11.70
CA LEU A 98 -4.51 -7.46 -11.70
C LEU A 98 -3.52 -8.64 -11.57
N TRP A 99 -4.00 -9.80 -11.06
CA TRP A 99 -3.16 -10.98 -10.84
C TRP A 99 -3.50 -12.20 -11.71
N LEU A 100 -4.69 -12.28 -12.26
CA LEU A 100 -5.09 -13.41 -13.08
C LEU A 100 -4.42 -13.30 -14.46
N LYS A 101 -3.72 -14.34 -14.87
CA LYS A 101 -3.28 -14.48 -16.26
C LYS A 101 -4.52 -14.38 -17.15
N GLN A 102 -4.49 -13.49 -18.14
CA GLN A 102 -5.42 -13.48 -19.27
C GLN A 102 -5.37 -14.86 -19.94
N THR A 103 -6.39 -15.68 -19.70
CA THR A 103 -6.49 -17.01 -20.31
C THR A 103 -7.73 -17.19 -21.17
N ASP A 104 -8.70 -16.21 -21.20
CA ASP A 104 -9.87 -16.35 -22.06
C ASP A 104 -10.41 -15.00 -22.55
N THR A 105 -10.32 -14.79 -23.85
CA THR A 105 -10.74 -13.59 -24.58
C THR A 105 -12.25 -13.26 -24.52
N LEU A 106 -13.10 -14.19 -24.09
CA LEU A 106 -14.54 -13.96 -23.93
C LEU A 106 -14.90 -13.37 -22.56
N PHE A 107 -14.12 -13.64 -21.55
CA PHE A 107 -14.23 -13.03 -20.20
C PHE A 107 -13.71 -11.58 -20.21
N ASP A 108 -12.72 -11.24 -21.02
CA ASP A 108 -12.09 -9.90 -21.05
C ASP A 108 -13.08 -8.76 -21.33
N LYS A 109 -14.08 -8.96 -22.22
CA LYS A 109 -15.05 -7.89 -22.54
C LYS A 109 -16.08 -7.61 -21.45
N GLN A 110 -16.48 -8.62 -20.67
CA GLN A 110 -17.34 -8.41 -19.49
C GLN A 110 -16.55 -7.84 -18.32
N LEU A 111 -15.28 -8.20 -18.21
CA LEU A 111 -14.37 -7.79 -17.15
C LEU A 111 -13.90 -6.35 -17.31
N ASP A 112 -13.74 -5.82 -18.52
CA ASP A 112 -13.48 -4.41 -18.79
C ASP A 112 -14.62 -3.49 -18.30
N MET A 113 -15.84 -3.97 -18.33
CA MET A 113 -17.01 -3.23 -17.85
C MET A 113 -17.05 -3.18 -16.30
N PHE A 114 -16.49 -4.20 -15.62
CA PHE A 114 -16.36 -4.24 -14.16
C PHE A 114 -15.05 -3.64 -13.66
N SER A 115 -14.00 -3.59 -14.48
CA SER A 115 -12.70 -2.98 -14.13
C SER A 115 -12.82 -1.46 -13.93
N SER A 116 -13.77 -0.82 -14.61
CA SER A 116 -14.10 0.59 -14.39
C SER A 116 -14.80 0.87 -13.03
N LEU A 117 -15.35 -0.16 -12.39
CA LEU A 117 -16.04 -0.08 -11.09
C LEU A 117 -15.18 -0.58 -9.91
N GLY A 118 -13.96 -1.09 -10.19
CA GLY A 118 -13.12 -1.68 -9.17
C GLY A 118 -12.31 -0.68 -8.35
N GLY A 119 -12.09 -1.05 -7.10
CA GLY A 119 -11.41 -0.25 -6.09
C GLY A 119 -12.40 0.48 -5.20
N HIS A 120 -12.03 0.59 -3.93
CA HIS A 120 -12.85 1.27 -2.91
C HIS A 120 -12.20 2.58 -2.48
N TYR A 121 -10.90 2.55 -2.28
CA TYR A 121 -10.14 3.67 -1.73
C TYR A 121 -9.73 4.69 -2.78
N THR A 122 -9.89 5.96 -2.46
CA THR A 122 -9.38 7.08 -3.28
C THR A 122 -7.91 7.34 -2.99
N LYS A 123 -7.48 7.04 -1.76
CA LYS A 123 -6.11 7.24 -1.30
C LYS A 123 -5.62 6.01 -0.50
N VAL A 124 -4.34 5.73 -0.59
CA VAL A 124 -3.63 4.78 0.27
C VAL A 124 -2.32 5.41 0.72
N ILE A 125 -2.02 5.34 2.01
CA ILE A 125 -0.76 5.84 2.58
C ILE A 125 -0.25 4.86 3.61
N GLY A 126 1.06 4.73 3.75
CA GLY A 126 1.61 3.92 4.82
C GLY A 126 3.08 3.59 4.69
N ASN A 127 3.56 2.92 5.73
CA ASN A 127 4.88 2.31 5.81
C ASN A 127 4.69 0.80 6.05
N PRO A 128 4.50 0.00 4.99
CA PRO A 128 4.25 -1.43 5.13
C PRO A 128 5.45 -2.16 5.73
N PRO A 129 5.26 -3.32 6.38
CA PRO A 129 6.35 -4.08 6.95
C PRO A 129 7.33 -4.54 5.87
N TYR A 130 8.65 -4.44 6.16
CA TYR A 130 9.71 -4.88 5.26
C TYR A 130 10.17 -6.29 5.62
N GLY A 131 10.85 -6.97 4.70
CA GLY A 131 11.47 -8.26 4.94
C GLY A 131 10.58 -9.47 4.69
N ALA A 132 11.18 -10.65 4.87
CA ALA A 132 10.53 -11.91 4.55
C ALA A 132 9.68 -12.41 5.71
N TRP A 133 8.43 -12.73 5.43
CA TRP A 133 7.56 -13.39 6.39
C TRP A 133 8.13 -14.76 6.81
N GLN A 134 8.24 -15.02 8.11
CA GLN A 134 8.88 -16.23 8.61
C GLN A 134 7.90 -17.41 8.85
N ASP A 135 6.60 -17.15 8.88
CA ASP A 135 5.57 -18.16 9.03
C ASP A 135 5.39 -18.97 7.73
N TYR A 136 5.72 -20.25 7.78
CA TYR A 136 5.66 -21.14 6.61
C TYR A 136 4.23 -21.40 6.14
N GLU A 137 3.28 -21.54 7.05
CA GLU A 137 1.86 -21.78 6.69
C GLU A 137 1.28 -20.57 5.96
N LYS A 138 1.55 -19.39 6.48
CA LYS A 138 1.15 -18.14 5.86
C LYS A 138 1.79 -17.91 4.49
N ARG A 139 3.06 -18.31 4.31
CA ARG A 139 3.72 -18.24 2.99
C ARG A 139 2.98 -19.02 1.92
N ASP A 140 2.49 -20.21 2.23
CA ASP A 140 1.80 -21.05 1.25
C ASP A 140 0.41 -20.48 0.90
N VAL A 141 -0.27 -19.88 1.85
CA VAL A 141 -1.50 -19.12 1.60
C VAL A 141 -1.21 -17.92 0.69
N LEU A 142 -0.18 -17.12 1.00
CA LEU A 142 0.21 -15.96 0.20
C LEU A 142 0.66 -16.34 -1.21
N LYS A 143 1.40 -17.45 -1.39
CA LYS A 143 1.78 -17.97 -2.72
C LYS A 143 0.55 -18.30 -3.57
N LYS A 144 -0.48 -18.89 -2.96
CA LYS A 144 -1.75 -19.18 -3.66
C LYS A 144 -2.50 -17.90 -4.00
N LYS A 145 -2.64 -16.99 -3.04
CA LYS A 145 -3.37 -15.74 -3.20
C LYS A 145 -2.73 -14.82 -4.24
N PHE A 146 -1.40 -14.66 -4.18
CA PHE A 146 -0.64 -13.81 -5.10
C PHE A 146 0.09 -14.62 -6.19
N ALA A 147 -0.55 -15.67 -6.70
CA ALA A 147 0.05 -16.59 -7.66
C ALA A 147 0.75 -15.87 -8.82
N GLY A 148 2.04 -16.18 -9.03
CA GLY A 148 2.85 -15.56 -10.06
C GLY A 148 3.46 -14.19 -9.69
N HIS A 149 2.93 -13.48 -8.70
CA HIS A 149 3.46 -12.21 -8.18
C HIS A 149 4.08 -12.34 -6.78
N TYR A 150 3.98 -13.55 -6.19
CA TYR A 150 4.52 -13.76 -4.86
C TYR A 150 6.04 -13.60 -4.83
N VAL A 151 6.51 -12.77 -3.92
CA VAL A 151 7.91 -12.63 -3.51
C VAL A 151 8.00 -12.71 -1.99
N LYS A 152 9.19 -12.97 -1.45
CA LYS A 152 9.38 -13.07 0.01
C LYS A 152 9.28 -11.70 0.71
N GLU A 153 9.54 -10.63 -0.01
CA GLU A 153 9.52 -9.26 0.53
C GLU A 153 8.07 -8.81 0.76
N THR A 154 7.70 -8.63 2.02
CA THR A 154 6.31 -8.34 2.43
C THR A 154 5.80 -7.03 1.84
N TYR A 155 6.62 -5.96 1.81
CA TYR A 155 6.23 -4.66 1.25
C TYR A 155 5.75 -4.75 -0.20
N SER A 156 6.32 -5.69 -0.98
CA SER A 156 5.90 -5.88 -2.38
C SER A 156 4.48 -6.41 -2.50
N LEU A 157 4.09 -7.31 -1.60
CA LEU A 157 2.72 -7.83 -1.55
C LEU A 157 1.74 -6.77 -1.06
N PHE A 158 2.15 -5.92 -0.10
CA PHE A 158 1.37 -4.75 0.33
C PHE A 158 1.15 -3.78 -0.83
N LEU A 159 2.20 -3.47 -1.59
CA LEU A 159 2.09 -2.55 -2.73
C LEU A 159 1.13 -3.11 -3.79
N LEU A 160 1.27 -4.38 -4.16
CA LEU A 160 0.33 -5.07 -5.04
C LEU A 160 -1.11 -4.98 -4.51
N ARG A 161 -1.31 -5.37 -3.25
CA ARG A 161 -2.63 -5.38 -2.59
C ARG A 161 -3.27 -4.00 -2.62
N CYS A 162 -2.51 -2.99 -2.26
CA CYS A 162 -3.00 -1.62 -2.16
C CYS A 162 -3.31 -0.99 -3.52
N ILE A 163 -2.53 -1.28 -4.56
CA ILE A 163 -2.87 -0.88 -5.93
C ILE A 163 -4.20 -1.52 -6.37
N SER A 164 -4.47 -2.79 -5.96
CA SER A 164 -5.69 -3.49 -6.37
C SER A 164 -6.97 -2.93 -5.75
N VAL A 165 -6.89 -2.30 -4.59
CA VAL A 165 -8.06 -1.71 -3.91
C VAL A 165 -8.24 -0.22 -4.18
N LEU A 166 -7.31 0.41 -4.90
CA LEU A 166 -7.46 1.79 -5.36
C LEU A 166 -8.52 1.94 -6.45
N ARG A 167 -9.30 3.00 -6.39
CA ARG A 167 -10.13 3.46 -7.52
C ARG A 167 -9.27 3.96 -8.69
N MET A 168 -9.85 4.02 -9.87
CA MET A 168 -9.25 4.77 -10.97
C MET A 168 -9.00 6.22 -10.55
N ASN A 169 -7.82 6.75 -10.89
CA ASN A 169 -7.28 8.04 -10.46
C ASN A 169 -7.06 8.16 -8.94
N GLY A 170 -7.18 7.05 -8.21
CA GLY A 170 -6.80 6.99 -6.80
C GLY A 170 -5.28 7.02 -6.65
N ARG A 171 -4.79 7.59 -5.54
CA ARG A 171 -3.36 7.78 -5.27
C ARG A 171 -2.87 6.93 -4.12
N LEU A 172 -1.63 6.46 -4.24
CA LEU A 172 -0.92 5.73 -3.21
C LEU A 172 0.42 6.41 -2.92
N SER A 173 0.77 6.55 -1.65
CA SER A 173 2.11 6.97 -1.23
C SER A 173 2.65 6.01 -0.18
N PHE A 174 3.74 5.29 -0.51
CA PHE A 174 4.39 4.34 0.39
C PHE A 174 5.85 4.66 0.60
N ILE A 175 6.32 4.42 1.84
CA ILE A 175 7.74 4.38 2.14
C ILE A 175 8.19 2.92 2.20
N ILE A 176 9.08 2.52 1.30
CA ILE A 176 9.52 1.13 1.10
C ILE A 176 11.00 1.06 0.71
N PRO A 177 11.69 -0.09 0.91
CA PRO A 177 13.03 -0.30 0.38
C PRO A 177 13.10 -0.09 -1.14
N ASP A 178 14.19 0.51 -1.64
CA ASP A 178 14.39 0.77 -3.06
C ASP A 178 14.66 -0.49 -3.91
N THR A 179 14.77 -1.65 -3.29
CA THR A 179 15.10 -2.93 -3.93
C THR A 179 14.13 -3.35 -5.04
N TYR A 180 12.87 -2.89 -5.00
CA TYR A 180 11.92 -3.16 -6.07
C TYR A 180 12.32 -2.54 -7.42
N LEU A 181 13.17 -1.51 -7.43
CA LEU A 181 13.60 -0.84 -8.65
C LEU A 181 14.56 -1.70 -9.49
N PHE A 182 15.37 -2.56 -8.87
CA PHE A 182 16.47 -3.22 -9.57
C PHE A 182 16.56 -4.74 -9.38
N LEU A 183 15.99 -5.32 -8.30
CA LEU A 183 16.07 -6.76 -8.12
C LEU A 183 15.17 -7.53 -9.11
N ASN A 184 15.71 -8.60 -9.70
CA ASN A 184 14.99 -9.42 -10.69
C ASN A 184 13.70 -10.04 -10.14
N MET A 185 13.67 -10.39 -8.85
CA MET A 185 12.50 -10.95 -8.20
C MET A 185 11.27 -10.02 -8.24
N HIS A 186 11.47 -8.71 -8.41
CA HIS A 186 10.41 -7.71 -8.50
C HIS A 186 10.02 -7.33 -9.94
N SER A 187 10.49 -8.05 -10.96
CA SER A 187 10.20 -7.73 -12.36
C SER A 187 8.70 -7.64 -12.65
N ARG A 188 7.92 -8.60 -12.14
CA ARG A 188 6.46 -8.60 -12.31
C ARG A 188 5.76 -7.47 -11.53
N LEU A 189 6.28 -7.09 -10.37
CA LEU A 189 5.79 -5.92 -9.64
C LEU A 189 6.03 -4.64 -10.46
N ARG A 190 7.23 -4.48 -11.03
CA ARG A 190 7.53 -3.33 -11.90
C ARG A 190 6.65 -3.29 -13.14
N GLU A 191 6.44 -4.44 -13.79
CA GLU A 191 5.51 -4.54 -14.93
C GLU A 191 4.09 -4.08 -14.53
N LEU A 192 3.59 -4.53 -13.38
CA LEU A 192 2.27 -4.14 -12.88
C LEU A 192 2.20 -2.62 -12.62
N ILE A 193 3.20 -2.05 -11.94
CA ILE A 193 3.27 -0.61 -11.69
C ILE A 193 3.25 0.15 -13.03
N LEU A 194 4.13 -0.21 -13.96
CA LEU A 194 4.29 0.48 -15.25
C LEU A 194 3.09 0.31 -16.21
N THR A 195 2.21 -0.65 -15.95
CA THR A 195 1.06 -0.91 -16.81
C THR A 195 -0.29 -0.50 -16.22
N ASN A 196 -0.35 -0.21 -14.91
CA ASN A 196 -1.59 0.09 -14.21
C ASN A 196 -1.55 1.38 -13.39
N THR A 197 -0.40 2.06 -13.36
CA THR A 197 -0.24 3.30 -12.60
C THR A 197 0.61 4.32 -13.35
N LYS A 198 0.36 5.59 -13.09
CA LYS A 198 1.32 6.66 -13.31
C LYS A 198 2.21 6.77 -12.09
N ILE A 199 3.51 6.86 -12.31
CA ILE A 199 4.46 7.21 -11.27
C ILE A 199 4.50 8.73 -11.22
N ASP A 200 4.06 9.32 -10.11
CA ASP A 200 4.17 10.75 -9.90
C ASP A 200 5.59 11.10 -9.43
N GLU A 201 6.13 10.30 -8.51
CA GLU A 201 7.46 10.54 -7.94
C GLU A 201 8.03 9.27 -7.29
N ILE A 202 9.36 9.15 -7.36
CA ILE A 202 10.16 8.23 -6.55
C ILE A 202 11.27 9.04 -5.89
N LEU A 203 11.17 9.28 -4.58
CA LEU A 203 12.19 9.94 -3.78
C LEU A 203 13.04 8.89 -3.07
N ILE A 204 14.30 8.77 -3.42
CA ILE A 204 15.26 7.84 -2.79
C ILE A 204 16.10 8.57 -1.77
N PHE A 205 16.25 7.97 -0.59
CA PHE A 205 17.09 8.52 0.47
C PHE A 205 17.81 7.43 1.26
N PRO A 206 19.00 7.73 1.84
CA PRO A 206 19.74 6.76 2.63
C PRO A 206 18.94 6.28 3.85
N SER A 207 18.92 4.95 4.10
CA SER A 207 18.22 4.34 5.24
C SER A 207 18.68 4.88 6.60
N LYS A 208 19.88 5.43 6.70
CA LYS A 208 20.42 6.06 7.93
C LYS A 208 19.59 7.24 8.46
N PHE A 209 18.77 7.86 7.59
CA PHE A 209 17.84 8.92 8.02
C PHE A 209 16.58 8.37 8.69
N PHE A 210 16.43 7.05 8.73
CA PHE A 210 15.31 6.39 9.38
C PHE A 210 15.80 5.72 10.66
N PRO A 211 15.50 6.26 11.84
CA PRO A 211 15.98 5.70 13.11
C PRO A 211 15.54 4.24 13.29
N GLY A 212 16.46 3.39 13.75
CA GLY A 212 16.18 1.98 14.04
C GLY A 212 16.18 1.05 12.81
N VAL A 213 16.40 1.57 11.61
CA VAL A 213 16.44 0.80 10.36
C VAL A 213 17.87 0.65 9.86
N SER A 214 18.30 -0.61 9.70
CA SER A 214 19.57 -0.94 9.06
C SER A 214 19.33 -2.04 8.03
N PHE A 215 19.28 -1.66 6.77
CA PHE A 215 19.04 -2.59 5.64
C PHE A 215 20.32 -3.04 4.93
N GLY A 216 21.47 -2.94 5.57
CA GLY A 216 22.73 -3.31 4.97
C GLY A 216 23.06 -2.46 3.73
N TYR A 217 22.56 -2.84 2.58
CA TYR A 217 22.88 -2.20 1.29
C TYR A 217 21.71 -1.45 0.64
N SER A 218 20.51 -1.45 1.24
CA SER A 218 19.33 -0.82 0.65
C SER A 218 19.14 0.61 1.17
N ASN A 219 18.68 1.49 0.27
CA ASN A 219 18.09 2.75 0.67
C ASN A 219 16.59 2.57 0.89
N LEU A 220 15.94 3.62 1.39
CA LEU A 220 14.48 3.74 1.39
C LEU A 220 14.06 4.63 0.23
N SER A 221 12.84 4.41 -0.23
CA SER A 221 12.20 5.28 -1.20
C SER A 221 10.78 5.62 -0.75
N ILE A 222 10.34 6.83 -1.06
CA ILE A 222 8.92 7.17 -1.09
C ILE A 222 8.47 7.08 -2.53
N ILE A 223 7.52 6.18 -2.80
CA ILE A 223 6.90 6.05 -4.11
C ILE A 223 5.49 6.61 -4.05
N THR A 224 5.17 7.54 -4.96
CA THR A 224 3.82 8.08 -5.14
C THR A 224 3.31 7.69 -6.52
N LEU A 225 2.15 7.04 -6.52
CA LEU A 225 1.52 6.47 -7.70
C LEU A 225 0.07 6.97 -7.84
N GLU A 226 -0.40 7.09 -9.07
CA GLU A 226 -1.81 7.26 -9.39
C GLU A 226 -2.28 6.08 -10.24
N ARG A 227 -3.36 5.40 -9.83
CA ARG A 227 -3.92 4.31 -10.61
C ARG A 227 -4.55 4.83 -11.90
N CYS A 228 -4.23 4.20 -13.04
CA CYS A 228 -4.74 4.58 -14.34
C CYS A 228 -4.93 3.37 -15.25
N ASP A 229 -5.49 3.59 -16.43
CA ASP A 229 -5.53 2.61 -17.51
C ASP A 229 -4.14 2.41 -18.13
N LYS A 230 -3.98 1.28 -18.82
CA LYS A 230 -2.69 0.86 -19.40
C LYS A 230 -2.13 1.88 -20.40
N LYS A 231 -2.98 2.53 -21.20
CA LYS A 231 -2.53 3.53 -22.18
C LYS A 231 -1.93 4.73 -21.47
N SER A 232 -2.66 5.27 -20.50
CA SER A 232 -2.20 6.39 -19.66
C SER A 232 -0.95 6.06 -18.88
N ALA A 233 -0.80 4.80 -18.41
CA ALA A 233 0.40 4.35 -17.73
C ALA A 233 1.63 4.31 -18.64
N LEU A 234 1.49 3.80 -19.86
CA LEU A 234 2.61 3.70 -20.82
C LEU A 234 3.03 5.05 -21.39
N ASP A 235 2.12 6.02 -21.44
CA ASP A 235 2.41 7.40 -21.91
C ASP A 235 3.04 8.25 -20.77
N ASN A 236 3.17 7.70 -19.55
CA ASN A 236 3.69 8.41 -18.40
C ASN A 236 5.21 8.61 -18.50
N THR A 237 5.63 9.85 -18.31
CA THR A 237 7.05 10.21 -18.13
C THR A 237 7.21 10.90 -16.77
N PHE A 238 8.08 10.39 -15.93
CA PHE A 238 8.38 10.98 -14.61
C PHE A 238 9.86 11.36 -14.50
N ARG A 239 10.14 12.27 -13.61
CA ARG A 239 11.50 12.76 -13.32
C ARG A 239 12.08 12.14 -12.06
#